data_2edc07b4d9e72a946bb4fe5f009c40ee
#
_entry.id   2edc07b4d9e72a946bb4fe5f009c40ee
#
_cell.length_a   1.000
_cell.length_b   1.000
_cell.length_c   1.000
_cell.angle_alpha   90.00
_cell.angle_beta   90.00
_cell.angle_gamma   90.00
#
_symmetry.space_group_name_H-M   'P 1'
#
loop_
_entity.id
_entity.type
_entity.pdbx_description
1 polymer ?
#
loop_
_entity_poly.entity_id
_entity_poly.type
_entity_poly.pdbx_seq_one_letter_code
_entity_poly.pdbx_strand_id
1 'polypeptide(L)'
;TISAGIKKIGAAAFSGCRNLEAVTVDGRNTEYVSENGVLFDKNKTVLMLHPAKRPWTKYDIPSSIKKIDKGAFNGCYNLTTVTIPNGLTSIEERAFTYCSYLSSLAIPASVTNIAEGAIFGCWYFEGCTVAPENNHYKSVNGVLFNHDQTTLLVYPKNHGVTEYVIPAGVKRIGELAFFSNDDLTSV
;
A
#
# COMPACT_ATOMS: atom_id res chain seq x y z
N THR A 1 13.56 19.45 5.13
CA THR A 1 12.43 20.32 5.56
C THR A 1 11.68 20.84 4.35
N ILE A 2 10.34 20.78 4.37
CA ILE A 2 9.45 21.39 3.38
C ILE A 2 9.12 22.80 3.89
N SER A 3 9.53 23.83 3.13
CA SER A 3 9.36 25.23 3.53
C SER A 3 7.91 25.70 3.41
N ALA A 4 7.59 26.86 4.03
CA ALA A 4 6.26 27.48 3.98
C ALA A 4 5.78 27.80 2.55
N GLY A 5 6.72 28.05 1.62
CA GLY A 5 6.42 28.42 0.23
C GLY A 5 6.05 27.27 -0.69
N ILE A 6 6.28 26.02 -0.29
CA ILE A 6 5.93 24.85 -1.13
C ILE A 6 4.42 24.69 -1.17
N LYS A 7 3.85 24.82 -2.37
CA LYS A 7 2.41 24.70 -2.63
C LYS A 7 2.00 23.39 -3.29
N LYS A 8 2.94 22.69 -3.94
CA LYS A 8 2.66 21.43 -4.61
C LYS A 8 3.85 20.47 -4.51
N ILE A 9 3.56 19.25 -4.12
CA ILE A 9 4.46 18.11 -4.17
C ILE A 9 3.87 17.14 -5.19
N GLY A 10 4.66 16.79 -6.21
CA GLY A 10 4.21 15.84 -7.24
C GLY A 10 4.06 14.44 -6.67
N ALA A 11 3.20 13.64 -7.29
CA ALA A 11 3.02 12.24 -6.92
C ALA A 11 4.36 11.49 -6.96
N ALA A 12 4.61 10.66 -5.96
CA ALA A 12 5.84 9.89 -5.81
C ALA A 12 7.15 10.72 -5.81
N ALA A 13 7.10 12.02 -5.47
CA ALA A 13 8.28 12.90 -5.46
C ALA A 13 9.45 12.39 -4.59
N PHE A 14 9.17 11.56 -3.61
CA PHE A 14 10.15 10.94 -2.71
C PHE A 14 10.37 9.46 -2.97
N SER A 15 9.85 8.94 -4.09
CA SER A 15 10.01 7.52 -4.44
C SER A 15 11.49 7.16 -4.55
N GLY A 16 11.89 6.05 -3.93
CA GLY A 16 13.28 5.60 -3.92
C GLY A 16 14.19 6.34 -2.92
N CYS A 17 13.69 7.27 -2.11
CA CYS A 17 14.45 7.91 -1.04
C CYS A 17 14.66 6.93 0.14
N ARG A 18 15.38 5.84 -0.10
CA ARG A 18 15.52 4.71 0.84
C ARG A 18 16.18 5.06 2.17
N ASN A 19 16.95 6.14 2.20
CA ASN A 19 17.64 6.62 3.41
C ASN A 19 16.89 7.75 4.13
N LEU A 20 15.68 8.10 3.68
CA LEU A 20 14.90 9.13 4.32
C LEU A 20 14.35 8.64 5.66
N GLU A 21 14.69 9.35 6.73
CA GLU A 21 14.27 9.02 8.10
C GLU A 21 13.06 9.83 8.58
N ALA A 22 12.95 11.07 8.10
CA ALA A 22 11.84 11.94 8.46
C ALA A 22 11.63 13.06 7.44
N VAL A 23 10.41 13.53 7.36
CA VAL A 23 10.05 14.79 6.71
C VAL A 23 9.63 15.79 7.79
N THR A 24 10.16 17.01 7.71
CA THR A 24 9.72 18.13 8.53
C THR A 24 9.04 19.16 7.63
N VAL A 25 7.89 19.64 8.04
CA VAL A 25 7.16 20.71 7.34
C VAL A 25 7.17 21.96 8.21
N ASP A 26 7.49 23.12 7.61
CA ASP A 26 7.40 24.43 8.29
C ASP A 26 5.96 24.66 8.74
N GLY A 27 5.79 25.04 10.02
CA GLY A 27 4.46 25.24 10.63
C GLY A 27 3.57 26.28 9.90
N ARG A 28 4.18 27.19 9.12
CA ARG A 28 3.50 28.18 8.29
C ARG A 28 3.06 27.63 6.92
N ASN A 29 3.43 26.38 6.58
CA ASN A 29 2.97 25.79 5.34
C ASN A 29 1.45 25.57 5.39
N THR A 30 0.74 26.00 4.33
CA THR A 30 -0.72 25.96 4.25
C THR A 30 -1.26 24.70 3.60
N GLU A 31 -0.41 23.92 2.91
CA GLU A 31 -0.82 22.75 2.10
C GLU A 31 -0.48 21.42 2.78
N TYR A 32 0.59 21.40 3.58
CA TYR A 32 1.15 20.16 4.14
C TYR A 32 1.39 20.27 5.63
N VAL A 33 1.48 19.12 6.27
CA VAL A 33 1.89 18.95 7.66
C VAL A 33 2.70 17.67 7.79
N SER A 34 3.64 17.66 8.73
CA SER A 34 4.30 16.41 9.14
C SER A 34 4.02 16.11 10.60
N GLU A 35 3.80 14.85 10.90
CA GLU A 35 3.66 14.35 12.26
C GLU A 35 4.55 13.14 12.44
N ASN A 36 5.38 13.15 13.47
CA ASN A 36 6.37 12.10 13.67
C ASN A 36 7.19 11.78 12.42
N GLY A 37 7.50 12.79 11.60
CA GLY A 37 8.28 12.64 10.37
C GLY A 37 7.52 12.06 9.16
N VAL A 38 6.28 11.65 9.30
CA VAL A 38 5.39 11.24 8.22
C VAL A 38 4.73 12.47 7.59
N LEU A 39 4.63 12.51 6.27
CA LEU A 39 4.06 13.62 5.52
C LEU A 39 2.59 13.38 5.19
N PHE A 40 1.78 14.40 5.43
CA PHE A 40 0.34 14.42 5.12
C PHE A 40 -0.05 15.70 4.38
N ASP A 41 -1.21 15.69 3.74
CA ASP A 41 -1.91 16.92 3.38
C ASP A 41 -2.28 17.71 4.64
N LYS A 42 -2.59 19.00 4.49
CA LYS A 42 -2.86 19.89 5.64
C LYS A 42 -4.00 19.41 6.52
N ASN A 43 -5.01 18.81 5.92
CA ASN A 43 -6.21 18.32 6.63
C ASN A 43 -6.02 16.92 7.24
N LYS A 44 -4.87 16.30 7.04
CA LYS A 44 -4.59 14.91 7.44
C LYS A 44 -5.64 13.93 6.92
N THR A 45 -6.03 14.08 5.66
CA THR A 45 -6.91 13.15 4.95
C THR A 45 -6.14 12.28 3.96
N VAL A 46 -4.94 12.72 3.55
CA VAL A 46 -4.06 11.99 2.64
C VAL A 46 -2.72 11.71 3.31
N LEU A 47 -2.33 10.45 3.41
CA LEU A 47 -0.99 10.04 3.77
C LEU A 47 -0.13 10.07 2.50
N MET A 48 0.80 11.03 2.42
CA MET A 48 1.60 11.28 1.23
C MET A 48 2.95 10.56 1.25
N LEU A 49 3.56 10.40 2.43
CA LEU A 49 4.84 9.72 2.56
C LEU A 49 5.10 9.24 3.98
N HIS A 50 5.34 7.95 4.12
CA HIS A 50 6.01 7.35 5.26
C HIS A 50 7.49 7.18 4.90
N PRO A 51 8.44 7.77 5.65
CA PRO A 51 9.88 7.67 5.33
C PRO A 51 10.39 6.24 5.44
N ALA A 52 11.13 5.80 4.41
CA ALA A 52 11.50 4.40 4.22
C ALA A 52 12.49 3.86 5.27
N LYS A 53 13.42 4.69 5.76
CA LYS A 53 14.46 4.27 6.71
C LYS A 53 14.04 4.38 8.18
N ARG A 54 12.77 4.61 8.47
CA ARG A 54 12.33 4.61 9.87
C ARG A 54 12.51 3.23 10.50
N PRO A 55 12.94 3.19 11.78
CA PRO A 55 13.17 1.92 12.49
C PRO A 55 11.85 1.24 12.94
N TRP A 56 10.71 1.79 12.55
CA TRP A 56 9.42 1.24 12.95
C TRP A 56 9.12 -0.05 12.19
N THR A 57 8.73 -1.06 12.94
CA THR A 57 8.24 -2.33 12.38
C THR A 57 6.73 -2.36 12.24
N LYS A 58 6.03 -1.46 12.96
CA LYS A 58 4.57 -1.33 12.92
C LYS A 58 4.17 0.12 12.71
N TYR A 59 3.13 0.35 11.93
CA TYR A 59 2.56 1.66 11.74
C TYR A 59 1.04 1.61 11.68
N ASP A 60 0.39 2.34 12.60
CA ASP A 60 -1.05 2.52 12.60
C ASP A 60 -1.37 3.81 11.84
N ILE A 61 -2.04 3.68 10.69
CA ILE A 61 -2.46 4.83 9.90
C ILE A 61 -3.54 5.58 10.68
N PRO A 62 -3.42 6.92 10.86
CA PRO A 62 -4.42 7.69 11.59
C PRO A 62 -5.82 7.55 11.01
N SER A 63 -6.84 7.50 11.87
CA SER A 63 -8.24 7.27 11.47
C SER A 63 -8.85 8.37 10.59
N SER A 64 -8.23 9.56 10.57
CA SER A 64 -8.62 10.67 9.68
C SER A 64 -8.27 10.42 8.22
N ILE A 65 -7.30 9.52 7.93
CA ILE A 65 -6.82 9.28 6.58
C ILE A 65 -7.88 8.59 5.73
N LYS A 66 -8.12 9.17 4.56
CA LYS A 66 -9.05 8.66 3.54
C LYS A 66 -8.31 8.06 2.35
N LYS A 67 -7.08 8.51 2.10
CA LYS A 67 -6.28 8.08 0.96
C LYS A 67 -4.83 7.82 1.35
N ILE A 68 -4.28 6.71 0.89
CA ILE A 68 -2.84 6.45 0.85
C ILE A 68 -2.36 6.84 -0.55
N ASP A 69 -1.51 7.85 -0.64
CA ASP A 69 -1.09 8.42 -1.91
C ASP A 69 -0.08 7.54 -2.65
N LYS A 70 0.14 7.86 -3.92
CA LYS A 70 1.06 7.13 -4.81
C LYS A 70 2.46 7.02 -4.21
N GLY A 71 2.92 5.79 -4.00
CA GLY A 71 4.24 5.49 -3.45
C GLY A 71 4.41 5.85 -1.98
N ALA A 72 3.35 6.05 -1.21
CA ALA A 72 3.41 6.57 0.16
C ALA A 72 4.25 5.71 1.12
N PHE A 73 4.26 4.39 0.95
CA PHE A 73 5.11 3.45 1.70
C PHE A 73 6.20 2.81 0.84
N ASN A 74 6.52 3.41 -0.33
CA ASN A 74 7.52 2.82 -1.22
C ASN A 74 8.87 2.61 -0.53
N GLY A 75 9.34 1.36 -0.49
CA GLY A 75 10.62 0.99 0.10
C GLY A 75 10.66 0.99 1.63
N CYS A 76 9.50 0.98 2.30
CA CYS A 76 9.42 0.84 3.76
C CYS A 76 9.74 -0.60 4.19
N TYR A 77 10.99 -1.01 3.96
CA TYR A 77 11.43 -2.40 4.16
C TYR A 77 11.43 -2.87 5.62
N ASN A 78 11.41 -1.97 6.60
CA ASN A 78 11.36 -2.35 8.02
C ASN A 78 9.94 -2.68 8.52
N LEU A 79 8.89 -2.19 7.82
CA LEU A 79 7.52 -2.41 8.26
C LEU A 79 7.10 -3.87 8.05
N THR A 80 6.70 -4.51 9.14
CA THR A 80 6.09 -5.86 9.14
C THR A 80 4.58 -5.79 9.18
N THR A 81 4.03 -4.71 9.75
CA THR A 81 2.59 -4.53 9.95
C THR A 81 2.19 -3.09 9.66
N VAL A 82 1.15 -2.91 8.87
CA VAL A 82 0.48 -1.63 8.67
C VAL A 82 -1.01 -1.82 8.96
N THR A 83 -1.53 -1.06 9.92
CA THR A 83 -2.96 -1.07 10.23
C THR A 83 -3.68 -0.04 9.37
N ILE A 84 -4.60 -0.50 8.55
CA ILE A 84 -5.45 0.35 7.70
C ILE A 84 -6.72 0.72 8.48
N PRO A 85 -7.04 2.02 8.68
CA PRO A 85 -8.19 2.41 9.48
C PRO A 85 -9.52 2.17 8.76
N ASN A 86 -10.56 1.88 9.53
CA ASN A 86 -11.93 1.93 9.06
C ASN A 86 -12.26 3.36 8.62
N GLY A 87 -12.56 3.54 7.33
CA GLY A 87 -12.79 4.87 6.75
C GLY A 87 -11.77 5.28 5.70
N LEU A 88 -10.66 4.54 5.52
CA LEU A 88 -9.83 4.65 4.33
C LEU A 88 -10.66 4.24 3.11
N THR A 89 -10.55 4.99 2.01
CA THR A 89 -11.30 4.71 0.79
C THR A 89 -10.42 4.36 -0.40
N SER A 90 -9.16 4.81 -0.42
CA SER A 90 -8.28 4.63 -1.58
C SER A 90 -6.84 4.29 -1.22
N ILE A 91 -6.29 3.30 -1.95
CA ILE A 91 -4.87 2.91 -1.96
C ILE A 91 -4.37 3.11 -3.39
N GLU A 92 -3.47 4.07 -3.58
CA GLU A 92 -3.00 4.48 -4.90
C GLU A 92 -1.86 3.59 -5.42
N GLU A 93 -1.52 3.78 -6.69
CA GLU A 93 -0.46 3.05 -7.40
C GLU A 93 0.86 3.07 -6.60
N ARG A 94 1.53 1.94 -6.50
CA ARG A 94 2.81 1.77 -5.80
C ARG A 94 2.80 2.13 -4.31
N ALA A 95 1.65 2.23 -3.70
CA ALA A 95 1.52 2.62 -2.30
C ALA A 95 2.36 1.75 -1.37
N PHE A 96 2.38 0.43 -1.57
CA PHE A 96 3.14 -0.55 -0.79
C PHE A 96 4.18 -1.30 -1.61
N THR A 97 4.89 -0.61 -2.48
CA THR A 97 5.93 -1.23 -3.31
C THR A 97 7.22 -1.42 -2.51
N TYR A 98 7.84 -2.60 -2.63
CA TYR A 98 9.09 -2.95 -1.95
C TYR A 98 9.05 -2.80 -0.42
N CYS A 99 7.88 -2.99 0.19
CA CYS A 99 7.74 -3.18 1.63
C CYS A 99 8.16 -4.62 1.98
N SER A 100 9.48 -4.89 1.96
CA SER A 100 10.01 -6.26 1.92
C SER A 100 9.53 -7.15 3.07
N TYR A 101 9.44 -6.61 4.28
CA TYR A 101 9.01 -7.38 5.47
C TYR A 101 7.51 -7.29 5.78
N LEU A 102 6.73 -6.57 4.97
CA LEU A 102 5.28 -6.53 5.15
C LEU A 102 4.69 -7.93 4.94
N SER A 103 4.08 -8.49 5.99
CA SER A 103 3.57 -9.85 5.94
C SER A 103 2.17 -9.95 5.36
N SER A 104 1.31 -8.99 5.68
CA SER A 104 -0.07 -9.00 5.20
C SER A 104 -0.70 -7.61 5.26
N LEU A 105 -1.83 -7.45 4.57
CA LEU A 105 -2.69 -6.28 4.66
C LEU A 105 -4.15 -6.70 4.91
N ALA A 106 -4.74 -6.14 5.96
CA ALA A 106 -6.18 -6.24 6.19
C ALA A 106 -6.89 -5.06 5.50
N ILE A 107 -7.74 -5.35 4.53
CA ILE A 107 -8.47 -4.37 3.73
C ILE A 107 -9.86 -4.15 4.35
N PRO A 108 -10.15 -2.97 4.92
CA PRO A 108 -11.45 -2.67 5.52
C PRO A 108 -12.59 -2.61 4.50
N ALA A 109 -13.82 -2.69 5.00
CA ALA A 109 -15.03 -2.56 4.18
C ALA A 109 -15.13 -1.20 3.45
N SER A 110 -14.52 -0.15 4.00
CA SER A 110 -14.54 1.20 3.44
C SER A 110 -13.68 1.39 2.19
N VAL A 111 -12.73 0.49 1.91
CA VAL A 111 -11.83 0.61 0.76
C VAL A 111 -12.59 0.28 -0.51
N THR A 112 -12.74 1.29 -1.37
CA THR A 112 -13.45 1.21 -2.65
C THR A 112 -12.52 1.28 -3.86
N ASN A 113 -11.28 1.72 -3.66
CA ASN A 113 -10.27 1.80 -4.70
C ASN A 113 -8.91 1.26 -4.24
N ILE A 114 -8.40 0.25 -4.93
CA ILE A 114 -7.01 -0.21 -4.88
C ILE A 114 -6.47 -0.15 -6.30
N ALA A 115 -5.54 0.77 -6.53
CA ALA A 115 -4.95 0.93 -7.86
C ALA A 115 -4.12 -0.31 -8.23
N GLU A 116 -4.07 -0.64 -9.52
CA GLU A 116 -3.20 -1.70 -10.02
C GLU A 116 -1.75 -1.38 -9.72
N GLY A 117 -0.97 -2.40 -9.36
CA GLY A 117 0.40 -2.20 -8.91
C GLY A 117 0.51 -1.42 -7.58
N ALA A 118 -0.55 -1.35 -6.77
CA ALA A 118 -0.48 -0.74 -5.43
C ALA A 118 0.41 -1.53 -4.48
N ILE A 119 0.45 -2.86 -4.63
CA ILE A 119 1.16 -3.80 -3.76
C ILE A 119 1.97 -4.73 -4.64
N PHE A 120 3.29 -4.59 -4.66
CA PHE A 120 4.19 -5.54 -5.33
C PHE A 120 5.63 -5.44 -4.81
N GLY A 121 6.44 -6.47 -5.03
CA GLY A 121 7.84 -6.50 -4.57
C GLY A 121 7.99 -6.62 -3.06
N CYS A 122 6.97 -7.09 -2.35
CA CYS A 122 6.98 -7.35 -0.92
C CYS A 122 7.37 -8.82 -0.70
N TRP A 123 8.64 -9.09 -0.33
CA TRP A 123 9.23 -10.44 -0.34
C TRP A 123 8.57 -11.43 0.61
N TYR A 124 8.13 -10.96 1.79
CA TYR A 124 7.52 -11.79 2.82
C TYR A 124 5.98 -11.67 2.85
N PHE A 125 5.40 -11.13 1.77
CA PHE A 125 3.96 -10.92 1.70
C PHE A 125 3.20 -12.23 1.50
N GLU A 126 2.42 -12.62 2.49
CA GLU A 126 1.58 -13.82 2.52
C GLU A 126 0.18 -13.56 1.96
N GLY A 127 -0.24 -12.29 1.87
CA GLY A 127 -1.47 -11.90 1.21
C GLY A 127 -2.31 -10.84 1.89
N CYS A 128 -3.48 -10.65 1.30
CA CYS A 128 -4.51 -9.76 1.83
C CYS A 128 -5.60 -10.57 2.55
N THR A 129 -6.18 -9.96 3.59
CA THR A 129 -7.51 -10.30 4.07
C THR A 129 -8.46 -9.15 3.76
N VAL A 130 -9.69 -9.44 3.39
CA VAL A 130 -10.69 -8.43 3.06
C VAL A 130 -11.87 -8.58 3.99
N ALA A 131 -12.34 -7.47 4.57
CA ALA A 131 -13.51 -7.46 5.44
C ALA A 131 -14.74 -8.04 4.69
N PRO A 132 -15.57 -8.90 5.33
CA PRO A 132 -16.70 -9.55 4.66
C PRO A 132 -17.70 -8.56 4.04
N GLU A 133 -17.82 -7.38 4.63
CA GLU A 133 -18.73 -6.31 4.19
C GLU A 133 -18.16 -5.46 3.04
N ASN A 134 -16.92 -5.75 2.57
CA ASN A 134 -16.36 -5.03 1.42
C ASN A 134 -17.04 -5.50 0.13
N ASN A 135 -17.69 -4.57 -0.57
CA ASN A 135 -18.41 -4.84 -1.82
C ASN A 135 -17.58 -4.60 -3.10
N HIS A 136 -16.27 -4.28 -2.94
CA HIS A 136 -15.39 -3.96 -4.07
C HIS A 136 -14.29 -5.01 -4.26
N TYR A 137 -13.88 -5.66 -3.18
CA TYR A 137 -12.79 -6.60 -3.17
C TYR A 137 -13.12 -7.87 -2.39
N LYS A 138 -12.38 -8.92 -2.71
CA LYS A 138 -12.43 -10.21 -2.01
C LYS A 138 -11.04 -10.82 -1.98
N SER A 139 -10.73 -11.56 -0.92
CA SER A 139 -9.53 -12.38 -0.86
C SER A 139 -9.86 -13.85 -0.72
N VAL A 140 -9.09 -14.68 -1.41
CA VAL A 140 -9.18 -16.15 -1.31
C VAL A 140 -7.74 -16.65 -1.12
N ASN A 141 -7.50 -17.29 0.03
CA ASN A 141 -6.16 -17.79 0.39
C ASN A 141 -5.06 -16.72 0.23
N GLY A 142 -5.32 -15.48 0.65
CA GLY A 142 -4.36 -14.38 0.56
C GLY A 142 -4.32 -13.67 -0.81
N VAL A 143 -4.80 -14.29 -1.88
CA VAL A 143 -4.86 -13.69 -3.22
C VAL A 143 -5.99 -12.66 -3.26
N LEU A 144 -5.68 -11.44 -3.72
CA LEU A 144 -6.65 -10.35 -3.82
C LEU A 144 -7.31 -10.31 -5.19
N PHE A 145 -8.63 -10.21 -5.19
CA PHE A 145 -9.47 -10.08 -6.38
C PHE A 145 -10.39 -8.85 -6.26
N ASN A 146 -10.97 -8.42 -7.39
CA ASN A 146 -12.19 -7.63 -7.33
C ASN A 146 -13.33 -8.49 -6.74
N HIS A 147 -14.41 -7.86 -6.29
CA HIS A 147 -15.48 -8.54 -5.57
C HIS A 147 -16.06 -9.75 -6.33
N ASP A 148 -16.27 -9.60 -7.64
CA ASP A 148 -16.84 -10.66 -8.50
C ASP A 148 -15.82 -11.73 -8.91
N GLN A 149 -14.59 -11.63 -8.45
CA GLN A 149 -13.48 -12.54 -8.75
C GLN A 149 -13.21 -12.70 -10.27
N THR A 150 -13.53 -11.68 -11.05
CA THR A 150 -13.23 -11.64 -12.49
C THR A 150 -11.86 -11.05 -12.80
N THR A 151 -11.26 -10.34 -11.83
CA THR A 151 -9.90 -9.78 -11.94
C THR A 151 -9.06 -10.20 -10.74
N LEU A 152 -7.91 -10.83 -10.98
CA LEU A 152 -6.88 -11.09 -10.00
C LEU A 152 -5.98 -9.85 -9.90
N LEU A 153 -5.89 -9.23 -8.74
CA LEU A 153 -5.18 -7.97 -8.53
C LEU A 153 -3.79 -8.15 -7.90
N VAL A 154 -3.67 -9.03 -6.91
CA VAL A 154 -2.40 -9.29 -6.23
C VAL A 154 -2.30 -10.77 -5.89
N TYR A 155 -1.26 -11.41 -6.38
CA TYR A 155 -0.84 -12.74 -5.95
C TYR A 155 0.33 -12.57 -4.96
N PRO A 156 0.24 -13.10 -3.73
CA PRO A 156 1.28 -12.89 -2.73
C PRO A 156 2.60 -13.56 -3.11
N LYS A 157 3.72 -12.86 -2.90
CA LYS A 157 5.07 -13.39 -3.18
C LYS A 157 5.37 -14.62 -2.34
N ASN A 158 5.01 -14.62 -1.07
CA ASN A 158 5.26 -15.71 -0.11
C ASN A 158 4.01 -16.58 0.09
N HIS A 159 3.39 -17.01 -1.03
CA HIS A 159 2.18 -17.84 -0.97
C HIS A 159 2.46 -19.30 -0.59
N GLY A 160 3.71 -19.75 -0.76
CA GLY A 160 4.16 -21.06 -0.30
C GLY A 160 3.80 -22.23 -1.24
N VAL A 161 3.37 -21.95 -2.48
CA VAL A 161 3.10 -22.99 -3.49
C VAL A 161 3.91 -22.71 -4.76
N THR A 162 4.25 -23.78 -5.48
CA THR A 162 4.99 -23.72 -6.75
C THR A 162 4.08 -23.77 -7.98
N GLU A 163 2.82 -24.14 -7.78
CA GLU A 163 1.81 -24.24 -8.83
C GLU A 163 0.54 -23.52 -8.37
N TYR A 164 -0.02 -22.68 -9.23
CA TYR A 164 -1.27 -21.97 -8.93
C TYR A 164 -2.24 -22.08 -10.08
N VAL A 165 -3.43 -22.60 -9.81
CA VAL A 165 -4.52 -22.68 -10.79
C VAL A 165 -5.37 -21.41 -10.64
N ILE A 166 -5.36 -20.57 -11.66
CA ILE A 166 -6.23 -19.39 -11.71
C ILE A 166 -7.69 -19.85 -11.76
N PRO A 167 -8.56 -19.34 -10.87
CA PRO A 167 -9.98 -19.72 -10.90
C PRO A 167 -10.62 -19.45 -12.26
N ALA A 168 -11.44 -20.38 -12.75
CA ALA A 168 -12.07 -20.31 -14.08
C ALA A 168 -12.94 -19.06 -14.32
N GLY A 169 -13.39 -18.38 -13.25
CA GLY A 169 -14.14 -17.12 -13.34
C GLY A 169 -13.28 -15.89 -13.63
N VAL A 170 -11.95 -15.98 -13.48
CA VAL A 170 -11.03 -14.87 -13.72
C VAL A 170 -10.91 -14.63 -15.21
N LYS A 171 -11.17 -13.39 -15.63
CA LYS A 171 -11.10 -12.93 -17.03
C LYS A 171 -9.91 -12.01 -17.25
N ARG A 172 -9.31 -11.47 -16.16
CA ARG A 172 -8.22 -10.50 -16.23
C ARG A 172 -7.22 -10.72 -15.10
N ILE A 173 -5.95 -10.60 -15.43
CA ILE A 173 -4.85 -10.50 -14.47
C ILE A 173 -4.42 -9.03 -14.44
N GLY A 174 -4.41 -8.42 -13.27
CA GLY A 174 -4.02 -7.03 -13.06
C GLY A 174 -2.54 -6.80 -13.31
N GLU A 175 -2.16 -5.53 -13.48
CA GLU A 175 -0.77 -5.13 -13.66
C GLU A 175 0.09 -5.56 -12.45
N LEU A 176 1.24 -6.19 -12.72
CA LEU A 176 2.19 -6.68 -11.71
C LEU A 176 1.61 -7.69 -10.70
N ALA A 177 0.45 -8.29 -11.00
CA ALA A 177 -0.24 -9.20 -10.07
C ALA A 177 0.62 -10.38 -9.60
N PHE A 178 1.50 -10.91 -10.46
CA PHE A 178 2.46 -12.00 -10.16
C PHE A 178 3.91 -11.52 -10.09
N PHE A 179 4.14 -10.23 -9.84
CA PHE A 179 5.50 -9.67 -9.86
C PHE A 179 6.43 -10.37 -8.88
N SER A 180 7.60 -10.81 -9.39
CA SER A 180 8.66 -11.49 -8.62
C SER A 180 8.20 -12.76 -7.89
N ASN A 181 7.20 -13.48 -8.38
CA ASN A 181 6.81 -14.79 -7.86
C ASN A 181 7.73 -15.90 -8.42
N ASP A 182 9.01 -15.85 -8.01
CA ASP A 182 10.08 -16.72 -8.54
C ASP A 182 9.91 -18.20 -8.17
N ASP A 183 9.09 -18.50 -7.16
CA ASP A 183 8.80 -19.87 -6.72
C ASP A 183 7.74 -20.56 -7.59
N LEU A 184 6.93 -19.77 -8.34
CA LEU A 184 5.92 -20.35 -9.23
C LEU A 184 6.60 -20.97 -10.47
N THR A 185 6.32 -22.24 -10.70
CA THR A 185 6.75 -23.01 -11.86
C THR A 185 5.64 -23.18 -12.90
N SER A 186 4.37 -23.02 -12.48
CA SER A 186 3.20 -23.03 -13.36
C SER A 186 2.05 -22.18 -12.83
N VAL A 187 1.28 -21.62 -13.78
CA VAL A 187 0.07 -20.82 -13.52
C VAL A 187 -1.02 -21.21 -14.49
#